data_bde5df6afc0b7f8f636051ef8f5bfb66
#
_entry.id   bde5df6afc0b7f8f636051ef8f5bfb66
#
_cell.length_a   1.000
_cell.length_b   1.000
_cell.length_c   1.000
_cell.angle_alpha   90.00
_cell.angle_beta   90.00
_cell.angle_gamma   90.00
#
_symmetry.space_group_name_H-M   'P 1'
#
loop_
_entity.id
_entity.type
_entity.pdbx_description
1 polymer ?
#
loop_
_entity_poly.entity_id
_entity_poly.type
_entity_poly.pdbx_seq_one_letter_code
_entity_poly.pdbx_strand_id
1 'polypeptide(L)'
;MLEKALGPGSDLVEGRPGSGARSWIFQGTLWLILASTFTFTSMWLTHDPHALHSLASWGFVANADELASAGVYATLYGSVSMLVIGSGFHIIPKLAGTELASETNANLVSFVWTMSVLVLVIGSQNNMIFGIEIIPIGTAINAIALFAVILNQLLTVANRTRSMALPGWLILIALLSNPLLSVISIISGAVDDSVGQWLSYHLFGGAFFFAGVTGVALYASSIASGNPLWSKSLVGVTLFGSILTINPFGDNHGQMVMDVFGPLAENNVVAFSNQDMLAASFLMALAFIPIFAFASNMLVTMRGSDVFVDSPNYPGNAELNLGAWLIVPIAIGSLFVQTDTVSGTSELVGIADSLSVMSLWLIIVPLSLGAALSLYPELTGRHLFSNSRARWGYLMMTGGAISGLSITMIADFMDMALVEMMVEDPSALSEELRKVGSVMFYGVVIGSIFHSLNMVTGMFRGELISQKSVKSSSISVESYFLVSPMTVRRILASGASLDTEVYPTEEDNGKGSATSLEQLSESSIPPTKLYVRYKKEGKWTWRPADDTDIDKYMSEQGN
;
A
#
# COMPACT_ATOMS: atom_id res chain seq x y z
N MET A 1 28.58 19.13 -13.08
CA MET A 1 28.85 17.68 -12.94
C MET A 1 28.37 17.12 -11.62
N LEU A 2 28.64 17.77 -10.48
CA LEU A 2 28.08 17.32 -9.18
C LEU A 2 26.56 17.37 -9.11
N GLU A 3 25.91 18.37 -9.72
CA GLU A 3 24.44 18.48 -9.81
C GLU A 3 23.79 17.31 -10.59
N LYS A 4 24.48 16.76 -11.59
CA LYS A 4 24.02 15.55 -12.33
C LYS A 4 24.20 14.25 -11.50
N ALA A 5 25.13 14.22 -10.56
CA ALA A 5 25.44 13.05 -9.74
C ALA A 5 24.63 12.97 -8.43
N LEU A 6 24.11 14.09 -7.95
CA LEU A 6 23.45 14.20 -6.64
C LEU A 6 21.90 14.12 -6.73
N GLY A 7 21.32 13.75 -7.87
CA GLY A 7 19.88 13.59 -8.12
C GLY A 7 18.98 13.68 -6.88
N PRO A 8 18.59 12.55 -6.25
CA PRO A 8 17.73 12.57 -5.08
C PRO A 8 18.35 13.19 -3.81
N GLY A 9 19.67 13.19 -3.68
CA GLY A 9 20.34 13.74 -2.50
C GLY A 9 20.37 15.26 -2.45
N SER A 10 20.39 15.95 -3.60
CA SER A 10 20.30 17.41 -3.66
C SER A 10 18.87 17.91 -3.35
N ASP A 11 17.86 17.12 -3.68
CA ASP A 11 16.45 17.44 -3.40
C ASP A 11 16.19 17.60 -1.90
N LEU A 12 16.95 16.87 -1.06
CA LEU A 12 16.81 16.88 0.39
C LEU A 12 17.12 18.25 1.00
N VAL A 13 18.10 18.93 0.43
CA VAL A 13 18.55 20.25 0.91
C VAL A 13 17.78 21.38 0.25
N GLU A 14 17.30 21.18 -0.96
CA GLU A 14 16.78 22.23 -1.82
C GLU A 14 15.26 22.33 -1.85
N GLY A 15 14.54 21.34 -1.32
CA GLY A 15 13.07 21.33 -1.25
C GLY A 15 12.40 21.47 -2.62
N ARG A 16 12.92 20.81 -3.65
CA ARG A 16 12.34 20.80 -5.00
C ARG A 16 10.91 20.24 -4.96
N PRO A 17 9.94 20.84 -5.67
CA PRO A 17 8.58 20.31 -5.72
C PRO A 17 8.52 18.82 -6.10
N GLY A 18 7.79 18.02 -5.29
CA GLY A 18 7.69 16.58 -5.42
C GLY A 18 8.88 15.78 -4.86
N SER A 19 9.90 16.45 -4.28
CA SER A 19 11.06 15.76 -3.71
C SER A 19 10.68 14.92 -2.50
N GLY A 20 9.76 15.40 -1.67
CA GLY A 20 9.26 14.66 -0.51
C GLY A 20 8.65 13.33 -0.93
N ALA A 21 7.68 13.35 -1.84
CA ALA A 21 7.05 12.13 -2.35
C ALA A 21 8.07 11.14 -2.93
N ARG A 22 9.04 11.64 -3.72
CA ARG A 22 10.12 10.80 -4.30
C ARG A 22 10.98 10.13 -3.25
N SER A 23 11.38 10.88 -2.21
CA SER A 23 12.21 10.36 -1.12
C SER A 23 11.53 9.19 -0.40
N TRP A 24 10.25 9.34 -0.07
CA TRP A 24 9.46 8.29 0.56
C TRP A 24 9.29 7.06 -0.32
N ILE A 25 8.90 7.23 -1.58
CA ILE A 25 8.69 6.12 -2.51
C ILE A 25 10.01 5.38 -2.77
N PHE A 26 11.11 6.11 -2.95
CA PHE A 26 12.42 5.51 -3.14
C PHE A 26 12.82 4.63 -1.95
N GLN A 27 12.72 5.14 -0.73
CA GLN A 27 13.05 4.37 0.48
C GLN A 27 12.08 3.19 0.68
N GLY A 28 10.78 3.37 0.41
CA GLY A 28 9.78 2.31 0.46
C GLY A 28 10.08 1.15 -0.50
N THR A 29 10.62 1.44 -1.68
CA THR A 29 11.04 0.37 -2.62
C THR A 29 12.31 -0.37 -2.15
N LEU A 30 13.21 0.28 -1.45
CA LEU A 30 14.35 -0.40 -0.83
C LEU A 30 13.91 -1.31 0.32
N TRP A 31 12.98 -0.82 1.15
CA TRP A 31 12.36 -1.64 2.19
C TRP A 31 11.63 -2.86 1.64
N LEU A 32 11.08 -2.80 0.43
CA LEU A 32 10.42 -3.94 -0.21
C LEU A 32 11.38 -5.13 -0.41
N ILE A 33 12.65 -4.86 -0.75
CA ILE A 33 13.68 -5.90 -0.86
C ILE A 33 13.95 -6.54 0.51
N LEU A 34 14.12 -5.72 1.55
CA LEU A 34 14.39 -6.22 2.90
C LEU A 34 13.18 -7.00 3.45
N ALA A 35 11.98 -6.46 3.26
CA ALA A 35 10.74 -7.09 3.69
C ALA A 35 10.56 -8.50 3.09
N SER A 36 10.69 -8.62 1.77
CA SER A 36 10.58 -9.91 1.09
C SER A 36 11.70 -10.87 1.49
N THR A 37 12.91 -10.37 1.73
CA THR A 37 14.05 -11.18 2.17
C THR A 37 13.83 -11.71 3.58
N PHE A 38 13.37 -10.89 4.52
CA PHE A 38 13.09 -11.34 5.89
C PHE A 38 11.95 -12.37 5.91
N THR A 39 10.87 -12.11 5.18
CA THR A 39 9.74 -13.06 5.10
C THR A 39 10.19 -14.39 4.50
N PHE A 40 10.92 -14.38 3.39
CA PHE A 40 11.46 -15.60 2.79
C PHE A 40 12.40 -16.34 3.76
N THR A 41 13.32 -15.62 4.40
CA THR A 41 14.30 -16.22 5.30
C THR A 41 13.63 -16.83 6.53
N SER A 42 12.59 -16.17 7.07
CA SER A 42 11.78 -16.72 8.14
C SER A 42 11.14 -18.06 7.71
N MET A 43 10.45 -18.07 6.56
CA MET A 43 9.86 -19.30 6.02
C MET A 43 10.91 -20.41 5.81
N TRP A 44 12.11 -20.07 5.37
CA TRP A 44 13.18 -21.05 5.16
C TRP A 44 13.74 -21.60 6.47
N LEU A 45 13.93 -20.75 7.49
CA LEU A 45 14.45 -21.16 8.79
C LEU A 45 13.53 -22.12 9.56
N THR A 46 12.24 -22.17 9.24
CA THR A 46 11.35 -23.21 9.79
C THR A 46 11.76 -24.62 9.35
N HIS A 47 12.39 -24.76 8.17
CA HIS A 47 12.85 -26.04 7.60
C HIS A 47 14.32 -26.33 7.87
N ASP A 48 15.16 -25.28 7.90
CA ASP A 48 16.58 -25.39 8.19
C ASP A 48 17.00 -24.33 9.21
N PRO A 49 16.81 -24.58 10.51
CA PRO A 49 17.17 -23.66 11.58
C PRO A 49 18.66 -23.27 11.59
N HIS A 50 19.50 -24.01 10.89
CA HIS A 50 20.95 -23.77 10.81
C HIS A 50 21.39 -23.04 9.54
N ALA A 51 20.49 -22.70 8.63
CA ALA A 51 20.82 -22.08 7.34
C ALA A 51 21.69 -20.82 7.46
N LEU A 52 21.48 -20.02 8.52
CA LEU A 52 22.24 -18.79 8.78
C LEU A 52 23.30 -18.93 9.89
N HIS A 53 23.63 -20.16 10.33
CA HIS A 53 24.56 -20.39 11.44
C HIS A 53 25.95 -19.77 11.20
N SER A 54 26.37 -19.65 9.94
CA SER A 54 27.61 -18.97 9.59
C SER A 54 27.65 -17.49 10.00
N LEU A 55 26.50 -16.82 10.13
CA LEU A 55 26.41 -15.43 10.57
C LEU A 55 26.50 -15.30 12.09
N ALA A 56 26.39 -16.38 12.84
CA ALA A 56 26.52 -16.37 14.30
C ALA A 56 27.92 -15.90 14.75
N SER A 57 28.93 -16.15 13.94
CA SER A 57 30.29 -15.61 14.17
C SER A 57 30.35 -14.07 14.14
N TRP A 58 29.37 -13.43 13.52
CA TRP A 58 29.23 -11.96 13.43
C TRP A 58 28.25 -11.41 14.49
N GLY A 59 27.79 -12.27 15.40
CA GLY A 59 26.83 -11.93 16.45
C GLY A 59 25.37 -11.92 15.99
N PHE A 60 25.09 -12.40 14.78
CA PHE A 60 23.73 -12.50 14.26
C PHE A 60 23.21 -13.93 14.45
N VAL A 61 22.28 -14.09 15.38
CA VAL A 61 21.57 -15.36 15.62
C VAL A 61 20.16 -15.19 15.09
N ALA A 62 19.86 -15.87 14.00
CA ALA A 62 18.55 -15.79 13.36
C ALA A 62 17.59 -16.84 13.92
N ASN A 63 16.39 -16.40 14.31
CA ASN A 63 15.25 -17.23 14.66
C ASN A 63 14.13 -16.99 13.64
N ALA A 64 13.39 -18.01 13.27
CA ALA A 64 12.30 -17.92 12.28
C ALA A 64 11.22 -16.88 12.72
N ASP A 65 10.78 -16.93 13.97
CA ASP A 65 9.71 -16.05 14.49
C ASP A 65 10.17 -14.59 14.59
N GLU A 66 11.43 -14.36 15.01
CA GLU A 66 12.02 -13.03 15.07
C GLU A 66 12.16 -12.42 13.67
N LEU A 67 12.56 -13.23 12.68
CA LEU A 67 12.63 -12.77 11.29
C LEU A 67 11.24 -12.61 10.65
N ALA A 68 10.25 -13.39 11.05
CA ALA A 68 8.86 -13.15 10.66
C ALA A 68 8.40 -11.77 11.13
N SER A 69 8.63 -11.47 12.41
CA SER A 69 8.32 -10.16 13.00
C SER A 69 9.06 -9.03 12.30
N ALA A 70 10.37 -9.20 12.02
CA ALA A 70 11.16 -8.24 11.24
C ALA A 70 10.57 -8.04 9.84
N GLY A 71 10.13 -9.12 9.19
CA GLY A 71 9.46 -9.10 7.88
C GLY A 71 8.17 -8.28 7.92
N VAL A 72 7.35 -8.47 8.95
CA VAL A 72 6.11 -7.70 9.15
C VAL A 72 6.42 -6.20 9.34
N TYR A 73 7.35 -5.83 10.23
CA TYR A 73 7.75 -4.43 10.41
C TYR A 73 8.31 -3.82 9.12
N ALA A 74 9.21 -4.53 8.43
CA ALA A 74 9.79 -4.05 7.18
C ALA A 74 8.74 -3.91 6.07
N THR A 75 7.73 -4.80 6.02
CA THR A 75 6.67 -4.73 5.01
C THR A 75 5.69 -3.61 5.33
N LEU A 76 5.09 -3.61 6.52
CA LEU A 76 4.01 -2.69 6.85
C LEU A 76 4.53 -1.26 7.08
N TYR A 77 5.52 -1.09 7.95
CA TYR A 77 6.06 0.24 8.26
C TYR A 77 7.14 0.70 7.27
N GLY A 78 7.96 -0.22 6.80
CA GLY A 78 9.03 0.09 5.83
C GLY A 78 8.46 0.32 4.43
N SER A 79 8.00 -0.72 3.76
CA SER A 79 7.58 -0.62 2.37
C SER A 79 6.20 0.03 2.21
N VAL A 80 5.15 -0.60 2.72
CA VAL A 80 3.76 -0.18 2.47
C VAL A 80 3.49 1.23 2.98
N SER A 81 3.81 1.52 4.25
CA SER A 81 3.58 2.87 4.81
C SER A 81 4.35 3.93 4.04
N MET A 82 5.59 3.67 3.66
CA MET A 82 6.39 4.66 2.92
C MET A 82 5.87 4.86 1.50
N LEU A 83 5.40 3.81 0.81
CA LEU A 83 4.77 3.93 -0.50
C LEU A 83 3.44 4.70 -0.42
N VAL A 84 2.61 4.43 0.60
CA VAL A 84 1.32 5.09 0.81
C VAL A 84 1.52 6.56 1.20
N ILE A 85 2.39 6.86 2.18
CA ILE A 85 2.66 8.23 2.62
C ILE A 85 3.31 9.04 1.50
N GLY A 86 4.29 8.46 0.79
CA GLY A 86 4.93 9.08 -0.36
C GLY A 86 3.94 9.39 -1.48
N SER A 87 3.07 8.45 -1.80
CA SER A 87 1.96 8.69 -2.74
C SER A 87 1.02 9.80 -2.24
N GLY A 88 0.71 9.80 -0.93
CA GLY A 88 -0.11 10.82 -0.29
C GLY A 88 0.48 12.23 -0.40
N PHE A 89 1.80 12.38 -0.26
CA PHE A 89 2.49 13.67 -0.45
C PHE A 89 2.38 14.22 -1.87
N HIS A 90 2.11 13.37 -2.85
CA HIS A 90 1.82 13.79 -4.22
C HIS A 90 0.32 14.01 -4.46
N ILE A 91 -0.51 13.07 -4.00
CA ILE A 91 -1.94 13.03 -4.29
C ILE A 91 -2.68 14.18 -3.59
N ILE A 92 -2.43 14.40 -2.30
CA ILE A 92 -3.18 15.38 -1.50
C ILE A 92 -2.99 16.80 -2.01
N PRO A 93 -1.75 17.30 -2.24
CA PRO A 93 -1.57 18.64 -2.82
C PRO A 93 -2.27 18.78 -4.18
N LYS A 94 -2.18 17.75 -5.01
CA LYS A 94 -2.79 17.74 -6.34
C LYS A 94 -4.30 17.80 -6.28
N LEU A 95 -4.93 17.04 -5.36
CA LEU A 95 -6.37 17.09 -5.11
C LEU A 95 -6.83 18.38 -4.44
N ALA A 96 -6.02 18.95 -3.59
CA ALA A 96 -6.30 20.23 -2.93
C ALA A 96 -6.06 21.46 -3.83
N GLY A 97 -5.40 21.27 -4.99
CA GLY A 97 -5.04 22.36 -5.91
C GLY A 97 -3.99 23.30 -5.35
N THR A 98 -3.07 22.80 -4.55
CA THR A 98 -2.01 23.55 -3.89
C THR A 98 -0.68 22.82 -3.96
N GLU A 99 0.39 23.46 -3.53
CA GLU A 99 1.68 22.81 -3.34
C GLU A 99 1.77 22.20 -1.93
N LEU A 100 2.69 21.24 -1.75
CA LEU A 100 2.98 20.67 -0.43
C LEU A 100 3.48 21.78 0.52
N ALA A 101 2.98 21.80 1.74
CA ALA A 101 3.34 22.84 2.71
C ALA A 101 4.85 22.93 2.96
N SER A 102 5.54 21.77 3.01
CA SER A 102 6.99 21.73 3.13
C SER A 102 7.59 20.46 2.55
N GLU A 103 8.29 20.58 1.43
CA GLU A 103 9.04 19.47 0.81
C GLU A 103 10.25 19.06 1.68
N THR A 104 10.93 20.05 2.28
CA THR A 104 12.09 19.79 3.16
C THR A 104 11.69 18.99 4.40
N ASN A 105 10.54 19.30 5.02
CA ASN A 105 10.00 18.53 6.12
C ASN A 105 9.70 17.09 5.65
N ALA A 106 9.00 16.91 4.53
CA ALA A 106 8.68 15.60 3.99
C ALA A 106 9.94 14.76 3.74
N ASN A 107 10.99 15.36 3.18
CA ASN A 107 12.27 14.70 2.96
C ASN A 107 12.94 14.28 4.28
N LEU A 108 13.07 15.21 5.23
CA LEU A 108 13.73 14.92 6.51
C LEU A 108 13.00 13.79 7.26
N VAL A 109 11.68 13.89 7.33
CA VAL A 109 10.84 12.92 8.04
C VAL A 109 10.92 11.52 7.41
N SER A 110 11.15 11.39 6.10
CA SER A 110 11.35 10.09 5.47
C SER A 110 12.56 9.32 6.02
N PHE A 111 13.64 10.04 6.35
CA PHE A 111 14.83 9.42 6.99
C PHE A 111 14.57 9.08 8.44
N VAL A 112 13.87 9.96 9.19
CA VAL A 112 13.48 9.68 10.57
C VAL A 112 12.59 8.43 10.62
N TRP A 113 11.65 8.30 9.67
CA TRP A 113 10.80 7.13 9.55
C TRP A 113 11.61 5.87 9.23
N THR A 114 12.53 5.91 8.27
CA THR A 114 13.42 4.80 7.96
C THR A 114 14.24 4.38 9.18
N MET A 115 14.75 5.33 9.97
CA MET A 115 15.45 5.03 11.21
C MET A 115 14.54 4.37 12.24
N SER A 116 13.28 4.81 12.38
CA SER A 116 12.32 4.14 13.27
C SER A 116 12.08 2.69 12.86
N VAL A 117 11.91 2.43 11.56
CA VAL A 117 11.72 1.07 11.05
C VAL A 117 12.95 0.20 11.30
N LEU A 118 14.16 0.73 11.10
CA LEU A 118 15.40 0.02 11.43
C LEU A 118 15.44 -0.35 12.92
N VAL A 119 15.06 0.57 13.81
CA VAL A 119 15.00 0.30 15.25
C VAL A 119 13.96 -0.77 15.57
N LEU A 120 12.78 -0.76 14.93
CA LEU A 120 11.76 -1.79 15.09
C LEU A 120 12.25 -3.17 14.60
N VAL A 121 12.89 -3.23 13.44
CA VAL A 121 13.48 -4.47 12.89
C VAL A 121 14.59 -5.01 13.78
N ILE A 122 15.46 -4.15 14.31
CA ILE A 122 16.50 -4.57 15.27
C ILE A 122 15.85 -5.03 16.58
N GLY A 123 14.84 -4.30 17.06
CA GLY A 123 14.10 -4.64 18.27
C GLY A 123 13.36 -5.98 18.19
N SER A 124 12.87 -6.35 17.01
CA SER A 124 12.25 -7.66 16.81
C SER A 124 13.23 -8.82 16.89
N GLN A 125 14.53 -8.58 16.62
CA GLN A 125 15.59 -9.58 16.78
C GLN A 125 16.12 -9.62 18.22
N ASN A 126 16.20 -8.48 18.87
CA ASN A 126 16.62 -8.35 20.27
C ASN A 126 15.99 -7.09 20.88
N ASN A 127 14.91 -7.28 21.62
CA ASN A 127 14.20 -6.17 22.23
C ASN A 127 14.97 -5.48 23.38
N MET A 128 15.96 -6.17 23.98
CA MET A 128 16.74 -5.64 25.09
C MET A 128 18.19 -5.36 24.68
N ILE A 129 18.52 -4.08 24.46
CA ILE A 129 19.89 -3.63 24.16
C ILE A 129 20.35 -2.72 25.32
N PHE A 130 21.44 -3.06 25.96
CA PHE A 130 21.97 -2.35 27.14
C PHE A 130 20.97 -2.15 28.28
N GLY A 131 20.02 -3.09 28.44
CA GLY A 131 18.97 -3.01 29.47
C GLY A 131 17.83 -2.04 29.14
N ILE A 132 17.73 -1.59 27.88
CA ILE A 132 16.68 -0.70 27.39
C ILE A 132 15.84 -1.46 26.34
N GLU A 133 14.53 -1.38 26.45
CA GLU A 133 13.62 -1.91 25.43
C GLU A 133 13.64 -1.05 24.17
N ILE A 134 13.89 -1.67 23.04
CA ILE A 134 14.13 -1.00 21.76
C ILE A 134 12.84 -0.78 20.97
N ILE A 135 11.90 -1.72 21.01
CA ILE A 135 10.62 -1.60 20.28
C ILE A 135 9.84 -0.34 20.70
N PRO A 136 9.68 -0.01 22.00
CA PRO A 136 9.02 1.24 22.40
C PRO A 136 9.72 2.50 21.89
N ILE A 137 11.06 2.48 21.79
CA ILE A 137 11.82 3.61 21.23
C ILE A 137 11.52 3.74 19.74
N GLY A 138 11.56 2.64 18.98
CA GLY A 138 11.22 2.64 17.56
C GLY A 138 9.80 3.15 17.32
N THR A 139 8.85 2.70 18.11
CA THR A 139 7.44 3.14 18.05
C THR A 139 7.31 4.63 18.37
N ALA A 140 8.00 5.13 19.38
CA ALA A 140 7.97 6.56 19.73
C ALA A 140 8.56 7.44 18.60
N ILE A 141 9.69 7.04 18.02
CA ILE A 141 10.29 7.75 16.87
C ILE A 141 9.31 7.74 15.69
N ASN A 142 8.67 6.60 15.41
CA ASN A 142 7.68 6.46 14.35
C ASN A 142 6.47 7.38 14.56
N ALA A 143 5.94 7.45 15.79
CA ALA A 143 4.83 8.33 16.13
C ALA A 143 5.18 9.81 15.95
N ILE A 144 6.39 10.25 16.35
CA ILE A 144 6.88 11.60 16.13
C ILE A 144 6.99 11.93 14.64
N ALA A 145 7.56 11.00 13.85
CA ALA A 145 7.66 11.15 12.41
C ALA A 145 6.28 11.26 11.75
N LEU A 146 5.33 10.41 12.16
CA LEU A 146 3.96 10.46 11.65
C LEU A 146 3.25 11.77 12.01
N PHE A 147 3.45 12.27 13.22
CA PHE A 147 2.90 13.57 13.62
C PHE A 147 3.40 14.70 12.70
N ALA A 148 4.69 14.68 12.32
CA ALA A 148 5.25 15.65 11.38
C ALA A 148 4.67 15.49 9.95
N VAL A 149 4.40 14.25 9.51
CA VAL A 149 3.69 13.96 8.24
C VAL A 149 2.28 14.56 8.27
N ILE A 150 1.53 14.29 9.34
CA ILE A 150 0.16 14.77 9.51
C ILE A 150 0.11 16.29 9.50
N LEU A 151 0.98 16.94 10.24
CA LEU A 151 1.05 18.41 10.30
C LEU A 151 1.31 19.01 8.91
N ASN A 152 2.25 18.42 8.16
CA ASN A 152 2.54 18.86 6.80
C ASN A 152 1.32 18.70 5.88
N GLN A 153 0.61 17.59 5.95
CA GLN A 153 -0.58 17.35 5.15
C GLN A 153 -1.76 18.25 5.55
N LEU A 154 -1.98 18.46 6.84
CA LEU A 154 -3.04 19.36 7.32
C LEU A 154 -2.78 20.82 6.89
N LEU A 155 -1.54 21.30 6.98
CA LEU A 155 -1.15 22.61 6.49
C LEU A 155 -1.33 22.72 4.97
N THR A 156 -1.03 21.65 4.23
CA THR A 156 -1.29 21.59 2.78
C THR A 156 -2.79 21.73 2.48
N VAL A 157 -3.63 20.97 3.19
CA VAL A 157 -5.10 21.02 2.99
C VAL A 157 -5.71 22.34 3.49
N ALA A 158 -5.13 22.96 4.52
CA ALA A 158 -5.57 24.28 4.98
C ALA A 158 -5.43 25.34 3.88
N ASN A 159 -4.42 25.21 3.03
CA ASN A 159 -4.15 26.13 1.91
C ASN A 159 -4.85 25.70 0.59
N ARG A 160 -5.81 24.77 0.65
CA ARG A 160 -6.50 24.26 -0.55
C ARG A 160 -7.23 25.38 -1.30
N THR A 161 -7.17 25.31 -2.62
CA THR A 161 -7.89 26.24 -3.52
C THR A 161 -9.18 25.63 -4.07
N ARG A 162 -9.40 24.33 -3.87
CA ARG A 162 -10.60 23.59 -4.32
C ARG A 162 -11.02 22.52 -3.31
N SER A 163 -12.23 21.99 -3.47
CA SER A 163 -12.71 20.87 -2.66
C SER A 163 -11.91 19.61 -2.96
N MET A 164 -11.40 18.96 -1.92
CA MET A 164 -10.62 17.74 -2.05
C MET A 164 -11.51 16.54 -2.37
N ALA A 165 -11.06 15.69 -3.30
CA ALA A 165 -11.74 14.45 -3.67
C ALA A 165 -11.68 13.39 -2.56
N LEU A 166 -12.65 12.46 -2.55
CA LEU A 166 -12.77 11.41 -1.55
C LEU A 166 -11.49 10.54 -1.37
N PRO A 167 -10.73 10.16 -2.43
CA PRO A 167 -9.47 9.45 -2.24
C PRO A 167 -8.46 10.21 -1.35
N GLY A 168 -8.40 11.53 -1.45
CA GLY A 168 -7.58 12.35 -0.55
C GLY A 168 -8.05 12.29 0.90
N TRP A 169 -9.35 12.24 1.15
CA TRP A 169 -9.91 12.06 2.49
C TRP A 169 -9.60 10.68 3.07
N LEU A 170 -9.63 9.62 2.24
CA LEU A 170 -9.21 8.28 2.66
C LEU A 170 -7.76 8.30 3.18
N ILE A 171 -6.85 8.92 2.44
CA ILE A 171 -5.44 9.03 2.83
C ILE A 171 -5.29 9.86 4.12
N LEU A 172 -6.01 10.98 4.25
CA LEU A 172 -5.96 11.79 5.46
C LEU A 172 -6.49 11.06 6.69
N ILE A 173 -7.60 10.34 6.56
CA ILE A 173 -8.16 9.54 7.66
C ILE A 173 -7.18 8.45 8.06
N ALA A 174 -6.54 7.79 7.10
CA ALA A 174 -5.48 6.83 7.39
C ALA A 174 -4.38 7.45 8.25
N LEU A 175 -3.89 8.61 7.87
CA LEU A 175 -2.84 9.30 8.63
C LEU A 175 -3.30 9.73 10.03
N LEU A 176 -4.53 10.24 10.15
CA LEU A 176 -5.07 10.73 11.43
C LEU A 176 -5.44 9.61 12.40
N SER A 177 -5.74 8.40 11.91
CA SER A 177 -6.14 7.27 12.75
C SER A 177 -5.01 6.78 13.64
N ASN A 178 -3.77 6.85 13.20
CA ASN A 178 -2.63 6.29 13.92
C ASN A 178 -2.28 7.04 15.23
N PRO A 179 -2.22 8.39 15.30
CA PRO A 179 -2.07 9.10 16.56
C PRO A 179 -3.25 8.87 17.51
N LEU A 180 -4.46 8.78 16.98
CA LEU A 180 -5.64 8.45 17.76
C LEU A 180 -5.49 7.07 18.42
N LEU A 181 -4.95 6.11 17.67
CA LEU A 181 -4.61 4.77 18.12
C LEU A 181 -3.62 4.80 19.31
N SER A 182 -2.56 5.58 19.20
CA SER A 182 -1.57 5.73 20.27
C SER A 182 -2.18 6.31 21.54
N VAL A 183 -3.06 7.31 21.43
CA VAL A 183 -3.77 7.90 22.56
C VAL A 183 -4.74 6.88 23.19
N ILE A 184 -5.50 6.16 22.37
CA ILE A 184 -6.44 5.14 22.84
C ILE A 184 -5.68 4.01 23.56
N SER A 185 -4.56 3.55 23.03
CA SER A 185 -3.73 2.52 23.64
C SER A 185 -3.22 2.93 25.02
N ILE A 186 -2.81 4.19 25.20
CA ILE A 186 -2.38 4.73 26.51
C ILE A 186 -3.56 4.78 27.49
N ILE A 187 -4.72 5.26 27.03
CA ILE A 187 -5.91 5.38 27.89
C ILE A 187 -6.45 4.00 28.27
N SER A 188 -6.50 3.07 27.32
CA SER A 188 -7.06 1.74 27.55
C SER A 188 -6.17 0.87 28.42
N GLY A 189 -4.86 0.99 28.31
CA GLY A 189 -3.92 0.33 29.23
C GLY A 189 -4.08 0.78 30.68
N ALA A 190 -4.71 1.95 30.93
CA ALA A 190 -5.05 2.41 32.25
C ALA A 190 -6.43 1.92 32.75
N VAL A 191 -7.29 1.42 31.86
CA VAL A 191 -8.69 1.01 32.17
C VAL A 191 -8.89 -0.48 31.93
N ASP A 192 -8.62 -0.97 30.71
CA ASP A 192 -8.74 -2.36 30.29
C ASP A 192 -7.90 -2.60 29.03
N ASP A 193 -6.95 -3.50 29.11
CA ASP A 193 -6.00 -3.76 28.02
C ASP A 193 -6.67 -4.40 26.78
N SER A 194 -7.66 -5.27 27.00
CA SER A 194 -8.33 -5.99 25.91
C SER A 194 -9.13 -5.07 24.99
N VAL A 195 -9.83 -4.08 25.54
CA VAL A 195 -10.56 -3.08 24.76
C VAL A 195 -9.60 -2.20 23.95
N GLY A 196 -8.47 -1.85 24.55
CA GLY A 196 -7.43 -1.06 23.89
C GLY A 196 -6.78 -1.81 22.74
N GLN A 197 -6.46 -3.07 22.92
CA GLN A 197 -5.92 -3.93 21.87
C GLN A 197 -6.90 -4.06 20.69
N TRP A 198 -8.17 -4.30 20.98
CA TRP A 198 -9.19 -4.40 19.93
C TRP A 198 -9.35 -3.09 19.14
N LEU A 199 -9.45 -1.94 19.83
CA LEU A 199 -9.53 -0.64 19.18
C LEU A 199 -8.27 -0.32 18.37
N SER A 200 -7.09 -0.64 18.91
CA SER A 200 -5.82 -0.45 18.23
C SER A 200 -5.78 -1.26 16.93
N TYR A 201 -6.19 -2.51 16.99
CA TYR A 201 -6.23 -3.39 15.84
C TYR A 201 -7.23 -2.89 14.79
N HIS A 202 -8.41 -2.47 15.22
CA HIS A 202 -9.43 -1.92 14.31
C HIS A 202 -8.97 -0.64 13.62
N LEU A 203 -8.41 0.31 14.34
CA LEU A 203 -7.93 1.57 13.77
C LEU A 203 -6.69 1.36 12.89
N PHE A 204 -5.77 0.49 13.31
CA PHE A 204 -4.53 0.25 12.58
C PHE A 204 -4.80 -0.47 11.26
N GLY A 205 -5.46 -1.60 11.27
CA GLY A 205 -5.72 -2.36 10.06
C GLY A 205 -6.82 -1.76 9.18
N GLY A 206 -7.94 -1.35 9.79
CA GLY A 206 -9.08 -0.78 9.07
C GLY A 206 -8.83 0.66 8.63
N ALA A 207 -8.63 1.55 9.58
CA ALA A 207 -8.55 2.97 9.27
C ALA A 207 -7.16 3.38 8.73
N PHE A 208 -6.07 2.80 9.22
CA PHE A 208 -4.74 3.18 8.72
C PHE A 208 -4.36 2.44 7.42
N PHE A 209 -4.26 1.12 7.45
CA PHE A 209 -3.83 0.38 6.25
C PHE A 209 -4.92 0.30 5.19
N PHE A 210 -6.12 -0.12 5.52
CA PHE A 210 -7.18 -0.27 4.52
C PHE A 210 -7.52 1.08 3.87
N ALA A 211 -7.78 2.14 4.64
CA ALA A 211 -8.09 3.45 4.09
C ALA A 211 -6.90 4.04 3.32
N GLY A 212 -5.67 3.90 3.83
CA GLY A 212 -4.47 4.41 3.18
C GLY A 212 -4.20 3.73 1.85
N VAL A 213 -4.16 2.40 1.83
CA VAL A 213 -3.90 1.61 0.62
C VAL A 213 -5.02 1.78 -0.41
N THR A 214 -6.29 1.72 0.02
CA THR A 214 -7.42 1.91 -0.89
C THR A 214 -7.51 3.33 -1.42
N GLY A 215 -7.17 4.34 -0.60
CA GLY A 215 -7.15 5.73 -1.01
C GLY A 215 -6.13 6.00 -2.13
N VAL A 216 -4.90 5.53 -1.97
CA VAL A 216 -3.87 5.68 -3.01
C VAL A 216 -4.18 4.83 -4.25
N ALA A 217 -4.69 3.61 -4.07
CA ALA A 217 -5.04 2.72 -5.16
C ALA A 217 -6.20 3.26 -6.01
N LEU A 218 -7.26 3.79 -5.38
CA LEU A 218 -8.39 4.42 -6.09
C LEU A 218 -7.94 5.62 -6.92
N TYR A 219 -7.05 6.45 -6.38
CA TYR A 219 -6.50 7.55 -7.17
C TYR A 219 -5.64 7.03 -8.33
N ALA A 220 -4.72 6.13 -8.04
CA ALA A 220 -3.80 5.58 -9.02
C ALA A 220 -4.50 4.78 -10.12
N SER A 221 -5.62 4.11 -9.81
CA SER A 221 -6.38 3.33 -10.80
C SER A 221 -6.87 4.15 -11.98
N SER A 222 -7.27 5.40 -11.77
CA SER A 222 -7.68 6.24 -12.88
C SER A 222 -6.49 6.77 -13.69
N ILE A 223 -5.34 6.97 -13.06
CA ILE A 223 -4.11 7.32 -13.79
C ILE A 223 -3.61 6.12 -14.60
N ALA A 224 -3.53 4.94 -13.97
CA ALA A 224 -3.04 3.73 -14.59
C ALA A 224 -3.93 3.22 -15.73
N SER A 225 -5.25 3.41 -15.62
CA SER A 225 -6.19 2.97 -16.66
C SER A 225 -6.47 4.04 -17.71
N GLY A 226 -6.19 5.30 -17.38
CA GLY A 226 -6.64 6.41 -18.20
C GLY A 226 -8.15 6.68 -18.12
N ASN A 227 -8.86 6.05 -17.20
CA ASN A 227 -10.32 6.16 -17.02
C ASN A 227 -10.67 6.96 -15.77
N PRO A 228 -11.78 7.70 -15.78
CA PRO A 228 -12.28 8.34 -14.57
C PRO A 228 -12.77 7.29 -13.56
N LEU A 229 -12.74 7.63 -12.29
CA LEU A 229 -13.24 6.76 -11.24
C LEU A 229 -14.73 6.47 -11.44
N TRP A 230 -15.10 5.18 -11.46
CA TRP A 230 -16.45 4.75 -11.83
C TRP A 230 -17.55 5.31 -10.93
N SER A 231 -17.36 5.26 -9.60
CA SER A 231 -18.40 5.66 -8.67
C SER A 231 -17.87 6.40 -7.46
N LYS A 232 -18.26 7.66 -7.35
CA LYS A 232 -18.00 8.50 -6.17
C LYS A 232 -18.68 7.94 -4.92
N SER A 233 -19.91 7.40 -5.07
CA SER A 233 -20.66 6.82 -3.95
C SER A 233 -19.96 5.61 -3.35
N LEU A 234 -19.39 4.73 -4.17
CA LEU A 234 -18.62 3.58 -3.69
C LEU A 234 -17.32 4.00 -2.98
N VAL A 235 -16.68 5.08 -3.39
CA VAL A 235 -15.55 5.64 -2.63
C VAL A 235 -16.03 6.13 -1.25
N GLY A 236 -17.19 6.75 -1.18
CA GLY A 236 -17.82 7.12 0.09
C GLY A 236 -18.10 5.91 0.99
N VAL A 237 -18.63 4.82 0.43
CA VAL A 237 -18.84 3.57 1.17
C VAL A 237 -17.51 2.99 1.68
N THR A 238 -16.47 2.99 0.85
CA THR A 238 -15.12 2.57 1.27
C THR A 238 -14.59 3.44 2.41
N LEU A 239 -14.77 4.76 2.32
CA LEU A 239 -14.32 5.72 3.32
C LEU A 239 -15.00 5.50 4.69
N PHE A 240 -16.32 5.49 4.71
CA PHE A 240 -17.06 5.30 5.95
C PHE A 240 -16.90 3.88 6.50
N GLY A 241 -16.87 2.89 5.60
CA GLY A 241 -16.67 1.51 5.97
C GLY A 241 -15.31 1.25 6.61
N SER A 242 -14.25 1.88 6.12
CA SER A 242 -12.90 1.73 6.70
C SER A 242 -12.80 2.20 8.16
N ILE A 243 -13.68 3.10 8.59
CA ILE A 243 -13.75 3.59 9.96
C ILE A 243 -14.64 2.68 10.82
N LEU A 244 -15.74 2.18 10.25
CA LEU A 244 -16.80 1.50 10.99
C LEU A 244 -16.64 -0.02 11.03
N THR A 245 -15.79 -0.59 10.19
CA THR A 245 -15.61 -2.05 10.09
C THR A 245 -14.32 -2.49 10.75
N ILE A 246 -14.31 -3.76 11.19
CA ILE A 246 -13.13 -4.42 11.74
C ILE A 246 -12.07 -4.55 10.63
N ASN A 247 -10.80 -4.63 11.01
CA ASN A 247 -9.68 -4.76 10.09
C ASN A 247 -9.87 -5.91 9.09
N PRO A 248 -10.05 -5.63 7.79
CA PRO A 248 -10.27 -6.68 6.79
C PRO A 248 -9.01 -7.45 6.41
N PHE A 249 -7.83 -7.00 6.84
CA PHE A 249 -6.54 -7.64 6.56
C PHE A 249 -5.96 -8.35 7.78
N GLY A 250 -6.66 -8.30 8.93
CA GLY A 250 -6.19 -8.93 10.14
C GLY A 250 -6.50 -10.42 10.17
N ASP A 251 -5.65 -11.11 10.85
CA ASP A 251 -5.85 -12.47 11.31
C ASP A 251 -6.66 -12.47 12.63
N ASN A 252 -7.31 -13.57 12.87
CA ASN A 252 -7.89 -13.89 14.19
C ASN A 252 -8.89 -12.88 14.79
N HIS A 253 -9.74 -12.27 13.97
CA HIS A 253 -10.82 -11.39 14.43
C HIS A 253 -11.73 -12.07 15.47
N GLY A 254 -12.00 -13.35 15.30
CA GLY A 254 -12.80 -14.14 16.22
C GLY A 254 -12.15 -14.19 17.61
N GLN A 255 -10.86 -14.46 17.67
CA GLN A 255 -10.11 -14.48 18.93
C GLN A 255 -10.13 -13.10 19.60
N MET A 256 -9.94 -12.03 18.84
CA MET A 256 -10.01 -10.68 19.40
C MET A 256 -11.39 -10.33 19.98
N VAL A 257 -12.47 -10.73 19.29
CA VAL A 257 -13.83 -10.55 19.82
C VAL A 257 -14.00 -11.35 21.12
N MET A 258 -13.47 -12.56 21.18
CA MET A 258 -13.49 -13.37 22.41
C MET A 258 -12.64 -12.76 23.52
N ASP A 259 -11.48 -12.21 23.21
CA ASP A 259 -10.59 -11.55 24.17
C ASP A 259 -11.20 -10.28 24.76
N VAL A 260 -11.98 -9.53 23.97
CA VAL A 260 -12.68 -8.33 24.42
C VAL A 260 -13.91 -8.66 25.27
N PHE A 261 -14.75 -9.58 24.80
CA PHE A 261 -16.02 -9.90 25.44
C PHE A 261 -15.93 -11.06 26.42
N GLY A 262 -14.91 -11.91 26.32
CA GLY A 262 -14.66 -13.04 27.20
C GLY A 262 -14.53 -12.64 28.67
N PRO A 263 -13.66 -11.70 29.03
CA PRO A 263 -13.53 -11.22 30.44
C PRO A 263 -14.81 -10.60 30.96
N LEU A 264 -15.59 -9.90 30.13
CA LEU A 264 -16.90 -9.37 30.51
C LEU A 264 -17.91 -10.49 30.78
N ALA A 265 -17.87 -11.55 29.98
CA ALA A 265 -18.71 -12.72 30.15
C ALA A 265 -18.31 -13.53 31.43
N GLU A 266 -17.03 -13.77 31.65
CA GLU A 266 -16.52 -14.48 32.81
C GLU A 266 -16.84 -13.76 34.14
N ASN A 267 -16.66 -12.45 34.20
CA ASN A 267 -16.95 -11.64 35.40
C ASN A 267 -18.45 -11.57 35.72
N ASN A 268 -19.33 -11.77 34.71
CA ASN A 268 -20.78 -11.73 34.88
C ASN A 268 -21.44 -13.11 34.95
N VAL A 269 -20.67 -14.20 34.95
CA VAL A 269 -21.19 -15.60 34.90
C VAL A 269 -22.06 -15.84 33.68
N VAL A 270 -21.88 -15.08 32.60
CA VAL A 270 -22.62 -15.24 31.36
C VAL A 270 -21.71 -15.96 30.39
N ALA A 271 -22.01 -17.23 30.09
CA ALA A 271 -21.39 -17.91 28.97
C ALA A 271 -21.77 -17.20 27.66
N PHE A 272 -20.83 -17.08 26.72
CA PHE A 272 -21.14 -16.62 25.37
C PHE A 272 -22.34 -17.41 24.83
N SER A 273 -23.40 -16.71 24.55
CA SER A 273 -24.55 -17.34 23.92
C SER A 273 -24.29 -17.49 22.42
N ASN A 274 -24.94 -18.46 21.80
CA ASN A 274 -24.93 -18.57 20.33
C ASN A 274 -25.38 -17.27 19.62
N GLN A 275 -26.10 -16.40 20.32
CA GLN A 275 -26.53 -15.10 19.84
C GLN A 275 -25.39 -14.09 19.79
N ASP A 276 -24.50 -14.12 20.78
CA ASP A 276 -23.32 -13.23 20.81
C ASP A 276 -22.33 -13.61 19.70
N MET A 277 -22.13 -14.89 19.47
CA MET A 277 -21.32 -15.41 18.39
C MET A 277 -21.90 -15.06 17.01
N LEU A 278 -23.21 -15.17 16.86
CA LEU A 278 -23.91 -14.75 15.64
C LEU A 278 -23.76 -13.25 15.41
N ALA A 279 -23.89 -12.43 16.45
CA ALA A 279 -23.71 -10.98 16.36
C ALA A 279 -22.26 -10.62 15.96
N ALA A 280 -21.25 -11.27 16.54
CA ALA A 280 -19.85 -11.09 16.17
C ALA A 280 -19.59 -11.45 14.71
N SER A 281 -20.10 -12.60 14.24
CA SER A 281 -19.99 -13.03 12.83
C SER A 281 -20.67 -12.06 11.89
N PHE A 282 -21.82 -11.51 12.29
CA PHE A 282 -22.52 -10.49 11.50
C PHE A 282 -21.73 -9.18 11.38
N LEU A 283 -21.14 -8.72 12.47
CA LEU A 283 -20.28 -7.52 12.47
C LEU A 283 -19.05 -7.73 11.57
N MET A 284 -18.43 -8.91 11.63
CA MET A 284 -17.34 -9.25 10.70
C MET A 284 -17.81 -9.26 9.24
N ALA A 285 -19.00 -9.80 8.96
CA ALA A 285 -19.57 -9.78 7.62
C ALA A 285 -19.79 -8.35 7.08
N LEU A 286 -20.05 -7.36 7.92
CA LEU A 286 -20.17 -5.96 7.50
C LEU A 286 -18.87 -5.40 6.92
N ALA A 287 -17.69 -5.93 7.29
CA ALA A 287 -16.41 -5.53 6.73
C ALA A 287 -16.32 -5.79 5.20
N PHE A 288 -17.13 -6.70 4.67
CA PHE A 288 -17.20 -6.94 3.23
C PHE A 288 -17.77 -5.77 2.45
N ILE A 289 -18.64 -4.95 3.04
CA ILE A 289 -19.27 -3.83 2.35
C ILE A 289 -18.21 -2.87 1.77
N PRO A 290 -17.26 -2.33 2.55
CA PRO A 290 -16.20 -1.48 2.01
C PRO A 290 -15.23 -2.24 1.08
N ILE A 291 -14.97 -3.52 1.32
CA ILE A 291 -14.13 -4.35 0.46
C ILE A 291 -14.77 -4.50 -0.93
N PHE A 292 -16.04 -4.90 -1.01
CA PHE A 292 -16.76 -5.01 -2.27
C PHE A 292 -16.94 -3.67 -2.97
N ALA A 293 -17.18 -2.59 -2.22
CA ALA A 293 -17.28 -1.25 -2.77
C ALA A 293 -15.95 -0.82 -3.41
N PHE A 294 -14.84 -1.06 -2.74
CA PHE A 294 -13.50 -0.80 -3.26
C PHE A 294 -13.19 -1.64 -4.49
N ALA A 295 -13.32 -2.98 -4.39
CA ALA A 295 -12.99 -3.89 -5.48
C ALA A 295 -13.83 -3.61 -6.74
N SER A 296 -15.14 -3.44 -6.58
CA SER A 296 -16.04 -3.13 -7.70
C SER A 296 -15.68 -1.81 -8.36
N ASN A 297 -15.38 -0.77 -7.58
CA ASN A 297 -15.01 0.52 -8.12
C ASN A 297 -13.68 0.45 -8.89
N MET A 298 -12.67 -0.22 -8.31
CA MET A 298 -11.37 -0.43 -8.95
C MET A 298 -11.51 -1.19 -10.27
N LEU A 299 -12.12 -2.38 -10.24
CA LEU A 299 -12.22 -3.26 -11.40
C LEU A 299 -13.01 -2.64 -12.54
N VAL A 300 -14.05 -1.88 -12.23
CA VAL A 300 -14.83 -1.17 -13.26
C VAL A 300 -14.06 0.03 -13.80
N THR A 301 -13.36 0.78 -12.94
CA THR A 301 -12.50 1.90 -13.37
C THR A 301 -11.39 1.42 -14.30
N MET A 302 -10.75 0.30 -13.98
CA MET A 302 -9.63 -0.24 -14.73
C MET A 302 -10.04 -1.11 -15.93
N ARG A 303 -11.34 -1.22 -16.20
CA ARG A 303 -11.84 -2.04 -17.31
C ARG A 303 -11.34 -1.52 -18.66
N GLY A 304 -10.86 -2.43 -19.48
CA GLY A 304 -10.33 -2.10 -20.82
C GLY A 304 -8.92 -1.54 -20.82
N SER A 305 -8.30 -1.39 -19.64
CA SER A 305 -6.87 -1.04 -19.56
C SER A 305 -5.98 -2.27 -19.79
N ASP A 306 -4.78 -2.02 -20.31
CA ASP A 306 -3.79 -3.07 -20.48
C ASP A 306 -3.34 -3.59 -19.11
N VAL A 307 -3.51 -4.88 -18.86
CA VAL A 307 -3.14 -5.53 -17.59
C VAL A 307 -1.62 -5.68 -17.47
N PHE A 308 -0.92 -5.79 -18.60
CA PHE A 308 0.53 -5.97 -18.61
C PHE A 308 1.26 -4.64 -18.85
N VAL A 309 2.45 -4.54 -18.28
CA VAL A 309 3.35 -3.38 -18.37
C VAL A 309 3.95 -3.27 -19.78
N ASP A 310 3.13 -3.16 -20.79
CA ASP A 310 3.58 -2.95 -22.18
C ASP A 310 3.62 -1.46 -22.53
N SER A 311 2.81 -0.65 -21.87
CA SER A 311 2.80 0.78 -22.06
C SER A 311 3.66 1.49 -21.00
N PRO A 312 4.71 2.21 -21.39
CA PRO A 312 5.50 3.00 -20.45
C PRO A 312 4.70 4.15 -19.83
N ASN A 313 3.54 4.47 -20.39
CA ASN A 313 2.68 5.56 -19.92
C ASN A 313 1.78 5.15 -18.73
N TYR A 314 1.53 3.84 -18.56
CA TYR A 314 0.62 3.31 -17.52
C TYR A 314 1.28 2.19 -16.69
N PRO A 315 2.38 2.48 -15.99
CA PRO A 315 3.00 1.50 -15.11
C PRO A 315 2.12 1.25 -13.87
N GLY A 316 2.25 0.08 -13.24
CA GLY A 316 1.53 -0.28 -12.02
C GLY A 316 0.12 -0.84 -12.24
N ASN A 317 -0.35 -0.88 -13.49
CA ASN A 317 -1.68 -1.36 -13.82
C ASN A 317 -1.88 -2.84 -13.45
N ALA A 318 -0.87 -3.68 -13.67
CA ALA A 318 -0.94 -5.11 -13.37
C ALA A 318 -1.04 -5.36 -11.86
N GLU A 319 -0.25 -4.65 -11.06
CA GLU A 319 -0.23 -4.75 -9.60
C GLU A 319 -1.56 -4.28 -8.99
N LEU A 320 -2.09 -3.16 -9.47
CA LEU A 320 -3.39 -2.64 -9.05
C LEU A 320 -4.53 -3.61 -9.36
N ASN A 321 -4.56 -4.17 -10.59
CA ASN A 321 -5.54 -5.18 -10.97
C ASN A 321 -5.46 -6.43 -10.11
N LEU A 322 -4.25 -6.93 -9.84
CA LEU A 322 -4.04 -8.10 -8.99
C LEU A 322 -4.67 -7.92 -7.62
N GLY A 323 -4.32 -6.84 -6.92
CA GLY A 323 -4.85 -6.56 -5.59
C GLY A 323 -6.37 -6.40 -5.59
N ALA A 324 -6.94 -5.72 -6.60
CA ALA A 324 -8.38 -5.55 -6.73
C ALA A 324 -9.13 -6.85 -7.01
N TRP A 325 -8.54 -7.79 -7.74
CA TRP A 325 -9.14 -9.11 -8.00
C TRP A 325 -9.05 -10.03 -6.78
N LEU A 326 -7.91 -10.04 -6.09
CA LEU A 326 -7.66 -11.00 -5.02
C LEU A 326 -8.22 -10.59 -3.66
N ILE A 327 -8.53 -9.29 -3.46
CA ILE A 327 -9.07 -8.83 -2.18
C ILE A 327 -10.40 -9.53 -1.81
N VAL A 328 -11.26 -9.79 -2.78
CA VAL A 328 -12.58 -10.41 -2.53
C VAL A 328 -12.44 -11.89 -2.13
N PRO A 329 -11.79 -12.77 -2.91
CA PRO A 329 -11.68 -14.18 -2.53
C PRO A 329 -10.87 -14.39 -1.25
N ILE A 330 -9.82 -13.62 -1.00
CA ILE A 330 -9.03 -13.72 0.23
C ILE A 330 -9.87 -13.25 1.43
N ALA A 331 -10.61 -12.15 1.30
CA ALA A 331 -11.51 -11.71 2.36
C ALA A 331 -12.61 -12.73 2.66
N ILE A 332 -13.19 -13.37 1.64
CA ILE A 332 -14.17 -14.44 1.83
C ILE A 332 -13.53 -15.63 2.57
N GLY A 333 -12.34 -16.06 2.18
CA GLY A 333 -11.58 -17.11 2.87
C GLY A 333 -11.33 -16.75 4.33
N SER A 334 -10.87 -15.53 4.60
CA SER A 334 -10.65 -15.05 5.97
C SER A 334 -11.93 -15.06 6.82
N LEU A 335 -13.08 -14.69 6.22
CA LEU A 335 -14.35 -14.76 6.95
C LEU A 335 -14.70 -16.19 7.37
N PHE A 336 -14.56 -17.17 6.47
CA PHE A 336 -14.85 -18.56 6.80
C PHE A 336 -13.98 -19.08 7.95
N VAL A 337 -12.67 -18.79 7.89
CA VAL A 337 -11.72 -19.19 8.92
C VAL A 337 -12.04 -18.52 10.26
N GLN A 338 -12.33 -17.23 10.26
CA GLN A 338 -12.66 -16.47 11.47
C GLN A 338 -14.00 -16.92 12.09
N THR A 339 -14.99 -17.24 11.27
CA THR A 339 -16.29 -17.73 11.76
C THR A 339 -16.12 -19.05 12.50
N ASP A 340 -15.25 -19.90 12.00
CA ASP A 340 -14.95 -21.19 12.63
C ASP A 340 -14.17 -21.02 13.95
N THR A 341 -13.24 -20.09 13.99
CA THR A 341 -12.52 -19.73 15.22
C THR A 341 -13.47 -19.19 16.30
N VAL A 342 -14.44 -18.34 15.90
CA VAL A 342 -15.49 -17.85 16.82
C VAL A 342 -16.39 -18.99 17.29
N SER A 343 -16.63 -20.00 16.46
CA SER A 343 -17.43 -21.18 16.82
C SER A 343 -16.70 -22.17 17.73
N GLY A 344 -15.42 -21.92 18.05
CA GLY A 344 -14.65 -22.72 19.02
C GLY A 344 -13.81 -23.84 18.42
N THR A 345 -13.63 -23.85 17.10
CA THR A 345 -12.72 -24.79 16.43
C THR A 345 -11.34 -24.15 16.27
N SER A 346 -10.40 -24.52 17.13
CA SER A 346 -9.01 -24.04 17.11
C SER A 346 -8.16 -24.59 15.94
N GLU A 347 -8.77 -25.38 15.06
CA GLU A 347 -8.06 -26.18 14.06
C GLU A 347 -7.61 -25.38 12.83
N LEU A 348 -8.17 -24.17 12.61
CA LEU A 348 -7.91 -23.35 11.42
C LEU A 348 -6.84 -22.26 11.61
N VAL A 349 -6.12 -22.25 12.72
CA VAL A 349 -5.13 -21.19 13.03
C VAL A 349 -4.04 -21.07 11.95
N GLY A 350 -3.47 -22.19 11.50
CA GLY A 350 -2.44 -22.16 10.46
C GLY A 350 -2.95 -21.62 9.12
N ILE A 351 -4.22 -21.88 8.79
CA ILE A 351 -4.86 -21.35 7.57
C ILE A 351 -5.10 -19.85 7.72
N ALA A 352 -5.47 -19.37 8.92
CA ALA A 352 -5.63 -17.95 9.20
C ALA A 352 -4.32 -17.19 8.99
N ASP A 353 -3.21 -17.73 9.49
CA ASP A 353 -1.87 -17.16 9.32
C ASP A 353 -1.48 -17.11 7.83
N SER A 354 -1.70 -18.20 7.09
CA SER A 354 -1.46 -18.24 5.65
C SER A 354 -2.28 -17.20 4.88
N LEU A 355 -3.57 -17.01 5.23
CA LEU A 355 -4.42 -15.99 4.62
C LEU A 355 -3.98 -14.57 4.98
N SER A 356 -3.48 -14.35 6.19
CA SER A 356 -2.92 -13.07 6.61
C SER A 356 -1.68 -12.70 5.77
N VAL A 357 -0.74 -13.63 5.60
CA VAL A 357 0.44 -13.44 4.74
C VAL A 357 0.04 -13.26 3.27
N MET A 358 -0.99 -13.99 2.79
CA MET A 358 -1.57 -13.77 1.46
C MET A 358 -2.15 -12.36 1.31
N SER A 359 -2.90 -11.87 2.29
CA SER A 359 -3.44 -10.51 2.28
C SER A 359 -2.34 -9.48 2.15
N LEU A 360 -1.23 -9.68 2.86
CA LEU A 360 -0.08 -8.78 2.82
C LEU A 360 0.58 -8.76 1.43
N TRP A 361 0.94 -9.91 0.89
CA TRP A 361 1.75 -10.03 -0.32
C TRP A 361 0.97 -10.04 -1.63
N LEU A 362 -0.34 -10.32 -1.61
CA LEU A 362 -1.19 -10.36 -2.80
C LEU A 362 -2.18 -9.20 -2.89
N ILE A 363 -2.40 -8.44 -1.81
CA ILE A 363 -3.32 -7.31 -1.80
C ILE A 363 -2.59 -6.02 -1.40
N ILE A 364 -2.09 -5.94 -0.18
CA ILE A 364 -1.57 -4.70 0.41
C ILE A 364 -0.34 -4.22 -0.34
N VAL A 365 0.65 -5.09 -0.53
CA VAL A 365 1.91 -4.76 -1.24
C VAL A 365 1.64 -4.44 -2.72
N PRO A 366 0.92 -5.25 -3.50
CA PRO A 366 0.63 -4.91 -4.89
C PRO A 366 -0.16 -3.62 -5.07
N LEU A 367 -1.17 -3.35 -4.24
CA LEU A 367 -1.94 -2.10 -4.35
C LEU A 367 -1.08 -0.86 -4.05
N SER A 368 -0.26 -0.91 -3.01
CA SER A 368 0.63 0.21 -2.65
C SER A 368 1.76 0.40 -3.67
N LEU A 369 2.38 -0.69 -4.12
CA LEU A 369 3.42 -0.66 -5.14
C LEU A 369 2.86 -0.21 -6.50
N GLY A 370 1.71 -0.76 -6.91
CA GLY A 370 1.04 -0.38 -8.15
C GLY A 370 0.65 1.10 -8.17
N ALA A 371 0.21 1.64 -7.03
CA ALA A 371 -0.05 3.08 -6.90
C ALA A 371 1.24 3.89 -7.06
N ALA A 372 2.32 3.52 -6.38
CA ALA A 372 3.61 4.21 -6.50
C ALA A 372 4.18 4.14 -7.92
N LEU A 373 4.06 2.98 -8.60
CA LEU A 373 4.48 2.81 -9.99
C LEU A 373 3.66 3.70 -10.94
N SER A 374 2.33 3.80 -10.72
CA SER A 374 1.46 4.65 -11.54
C SER A 374 1.77 6.12 -11.41
N LEU A 375 2.19 6.56 -10.23
CA LEU A 375 2.60 7.94 -9.96
C LEU A 375 4.04 8.22 -10.38
N TYR A 376 4.85 7.20 -10.62
CA TYR A 376 6.28 7.32 -10.86
C TYR A 376 6.63 8.26 -12.04
N PRO A 377 5.96 8.18 -13.21
CA PRO A 377 6.24 9.08 -14.31
C PRO A 377 6.01 10.54 -13.95
N GLU A 378 4.95 10.82 -13.23
CA GLU A 378 4.64 12.19 -12.79
C GLU A 378 5.63 12.72 -11.76
N LEU A 379 6.04 11.89 -10.81
CA LEU A 379 6.95 12.26 -9.74
C LEU A 379 8.38 12.51 -10.22
N THR A 380 8.85 11.68 -11.16
CA THR A 380 10.24 11.72 -11.60
C THR A 380 10.45 12.49 -12.91
N GLY A 381 9.37 12.68 -13.69
CA GLY A 381 9.45 13.18 -15.06
C GLY A 381 10.13 12.18 -16.02
N ARG A 382 10.21 10.92 -15.64
CA ARG A 382 10.89 9.87 -16.38
C ARG A 382 10.07 8.59 -16.42
N HIS A 383 10.24 7.84 -17.50
CA HIS A 383 9.76 6.47 -17.57
C HIS A 383 10.56 5.53 -16.67
N LEU A 384 9.98 4.39 -16.33
CA LEU A 384 10.73 3.29 -15.74
C LEU A 384 11.89 2.91 -16.67
N PHE A 385 12.99 2.45 -16.08
CA PHE A 385 14.20 2.13 -16.87
C PHE A 385 13.96 1.07 -17.94
N SER A 386 13.14 0.05 -17.65
CA SER A 386 12.88 -1.05 -18.56
C SER A 386 11.51 -1.69 -18.32
N ASN A 387 10.69 -1.74 -19.38
CA ASN A 387 9.40 -2.43 -19.35
C ASN A 387 9.55 -3.95 -19.17
N SER A 388 10.59 -4.55 -19.76
CA SER A 388 10.88 -5.98 -19.56
C SER A 388 11.20 -6.27 -18.08
N ARG A 389 11.97 -5.40 -17.43
CA ARG A 389 12.29 -5.55 -16.00
C ARG A 389 11.05 -5.38 -15.12
N ALA A 390 10.15 -4.44 -15.44
CA ALA A 390 8.88 -4.28 -14.75
C ALA A 390 8.00 -5.53 -14.89
N ARG A 391 7.91 -6.09 -16.10
CA ARG A 391 7.16 -7.33 -16.37
C ARG A 391 7.72 -8.52 -15.58
N TRP A 392 9.03 -8.72 -15.58
CA TRP A 392 9.66 -9.79 -14.81
C TRP A 392 9.51 -9.56 -13.31
N GLY A 393 9.58 -8.31 -12.83
CA GLY A 393 9.31 -7.94 -11.45
C GLY A 393 7.91 -8.38 -11.03
N TYR A 394 6.90 -8.00 -11.81
CA TYR A 394 5.52 -8.42 -11.57
C TYR A 394 5.34 -9.94 -11.60
N LEU A 395 5.80 -10.61 -12.66
CA LEU A 395 5.62 -12.06 -12.79
C LEU A 395 6.31 -12.85 -11.68
N MET A 396 7.54 -12.49 -11.31
CA MET A 396 8.27 -13.16 -10.24
C MET A 396 7.62 -12.91 -8.87
N MET A 397 7.27 -11.66 -8.56
CA MET A 397 6.65 -11.31 -7.29
C MET A 397 5.26 -11.97 -7.15
N THR A 398 4.41 -11.83 -8.16
CA THR A 398 3.06 -12.38 -8.15
C THR A 398 3.07 -13.90 -8.22
N GLY A 399 3.84 -14.48 -9.15
CA GLY A 399 3.94 -15.92 -9.31
C GLY A 399 4.53 -16.59 -8.06
N GLY A 400 5.57 -15.99 -7.49
CA GLY A 400 6.18 -16.46 -6.24
C GLY A 400 5.23 -16.40 -5.06
N ALA A 401 4.51 -15.29 -4.90
CA ALA A 401 3.54 -15.14 -3.82
C ALA A 401 2.35 -16.11 -3.98
N ILE A 402 1.72 -16.15 -5.16
CA ILE A 402 0.58 -17.05 -5.40
C ILE A 402 0.98 -18.49 -5.21
N SER A 403 2.05 -18.95 -5.90
CA SER A 403 2.45 -20.35 -5.83
C SER A 403 2.98 -20.73 -4.44
N GLY A 404 3.85 -19.90 -3.86
CA GLY A 404 4.45 -20.16 -2.56
C GLY A 404 3.42 -20.24 -1.45
N LEU A 405 2.59 -19.22 -1.31
CA LEU A 405 1.60 -19.13 -0.23
C LEU A 405 0.42 -20.11 -0.43
N SER A 406 0.01 -20.38 -1.69
CA SER A 406 -1.03 -21.38 -1.93
C SER A 406 -0.56 -22.79 -1.58
N ILE A 407 0.70 -23.13 -1.89
CA ILE A 407 1.26 -24.44 -1.52
C ILE A 407 1.38 -24.56 0.00
N THR A 408 1.81 -23.48 0.69
CA THR A 408 1.86 -23.47 2.16
C THR A 408 0.47 -23.64 2.76
N MET A 409 -0.54 -22.93 2.26
CA MET A 409 -1.92 -23.09 2.70
C MET A 409 -2.47 -24.50 2.46
N ILE A 410 -2.12 -25.14 1.32
CA ILE A 410 -2.48 -26.54 1.07
C ILE A 410 -1.82 -27.45 2.10
N ALA A 411 -0.57 -27.18 2.49
CA ALA A 411 0.11 -27.95 3.52
C ALA A 411 -0.59 -27.82 4.88
N ASP A 412 -1.07 -26.61 5.23
CA ASP A 412 -1.83 -26.36 6.47
C ASP A 412 -3.17 -27.12 6.47
N PHE A 413 -3.91 -27.11 5.34
CA PHE A 413 -5.11 -27.93 5.18
C PHE A 413 -4.81 -29.42 5.27
N MET A 414 -3.68 -29.87 4.74
CA MET A 414 -3.26 -31.27 4.82
C MET A 414 -2.94 -31.67 6.26
N ASP A 415 -2.24 -30.82 7.03
CA ASP A 415 -1.99 -31.07 8.46
C ASP A 415 -3.30 -31.24 9.22
N MET A 416 -4.25 -30.33 9.03
CA MET A 416 -5.57 -30.40 9.65
C MET A 416 -6.27 -31.72 9.33
N ALA A 417 -6.34 -32.12 8.06
CA ALA A 417 -6.97 -33.37 7.65
C ALA A 417 -6.27 -34.59 8.22
N LEU A 418 -4.94 -34.58 8.33
CA LEU A 418 -4.15 -35.70 8.89
C LEU A 418 -4.32 -35.81 10.41
N VAL A 419 -4.46 -34.67 11.12
CA VAL A 419 -4.82 -34.65 12.55
C VAL A 419 -6.20 -35.29 12.77
N GLU A 420 -7.19 -34.92 11.96
CA GLU A 420 -8.53 -35.54 12.02
C GLU A 420 -8.49 -37.07 11.76
N MET A 421 -7.60 -37.52 10.88
CA MET A 421 -7.36 -38.92 10.58
C MET A 421 -6.53 -39.64 11.64
N MET A 422 -6.14 -38.97 12.74
CA MET A 422 -5.30 -39.50 13.81
C MET A 422 -3.95 -40.06 13.33
N VAL A 423 -3.32 -39.43 12.36
CA VAL A 423 -1.98 -39.78 11.91
C VAL A 423 -0.97 -39.41 12.99
N GLU A 424 -0.01 -40.31 13.31
CA GLU A 424 0.95 -40.12 14.40
C GLU A 424 1.88 -38.92 14.20
N ASP A 425 2.24 -38.59 12.95
CA ASP A 425 3.09 -37.42 12.63
C ASP A 425 2.56 -36.73 11.36
N PRO A 426 1.52 -35.89 11.48
CA PRO A 426 0.93 -35.22 10.35
C PRO A 426 1.90 -34.20 9.70
N SER A 427 2.74 -33.54 10.48
CA SER A 427 3.66 -32.51 9.99
C SER A 427 4.75 -33.06 9.07
N ALA A 428 5.19 -34.30 9.24
CA ALA A 428 6.21 -34.90 8.39
C ALA A 428 5.78 -35.01 6.91
N LEU A 429 4.48 -35.19 6.65
CA LEU A 429 3.94 -35.28 5.28
C LEU A 429 3.75 -33.90 4.62
N SER A 430 3.42 -32.90 5.39
CA SER A 430 3.17 -31.54 4.88
C SER A 430 4.43 -30.70 4.79
N GLU A 431 5.49 -31.04 5.54
CA GLU A 431 6.74 -30.29 5.59
C GLU A 431 7.40 -30.13 4.21
N GLU A 432 7.41 -31.18 3.40
CA GLU A 432 7.97 -31.11 2.04
C GLU A 432 7.19 -30.14 1.14
N LEU A 433 5.87 -30.04 1.31
CA LEU A 433 5.08 -29.04 0.60
C LEU A 433 5.43 -27.63 1.07
N ARG A 434 5.58 -27.41 2.39
CA ARG A 434 6.00 -26.10 2.92
C ARG A 434 7.39 -25.69 2.41
N LYS A 435 8.33 -26.62 2.31
CA LYS A 435 9.64 -26.37 1.68
C LYS A 435 9.50 -25.90 0.24
N VAL A 436 8.68 -26.60 -0.56
CA VAL A 436 8.40 -26.18 -1.94
C VAL A 436 7.75 -24.80 -1.96
N GLY A 437 6.78 -24.54 -1.07
CA GLY A 437 6.14 -23.23 -0.91
C GLY A 437 7.16 -22.13 -0.63
N SER A 438 8.09 -22.35 0.31
CA SER A 438 9.16 -21.42 0.65
C SER A 438 10.08 -21.15 -0.55
N VAL A 439 10.49 -22.18 -1.29
CA VAL A 439 11.31 -22.02 -2.51
C VAL A 439 10.57 -21.19 -3.56
N MET A 440 9.28 -21.44 -3.77
CA MET A 440 8.48 -20.66 -4.72
C MET A 440 8.35 -19.21 -4.27
N PHE A 441 8.18 -18.96 -2.96
CA PHE A 441 8.13 -17.60 -2.41
C PHE A 441 9.43 -16.80 -2.64
N TYR A 442 10.56 -17.43 -2.87
CA TYR A 442 11.79 -16.74 -3.28
C TYR A 442 11.61 -15.90 -4.55
N GLY A 443 10.65 -16.25 -5.39
CA GLY A 443 10.23 -15.41 -6.52
C GLY A 443 9.82 -13.99 -6.11
N VAL A 444 9.25 -13.82 -4.91
CA VAL A 444 8.87 -12.50 -4.36
C VAL A 444 10.11 -11.64 -4.11
N VAL A 445 11.20 -12.24 -3.59
CA VAL A 445 12.48 -11.54 -3.39
C VAL A 445 13.04 -11.07 -4.72
N ILE A 446 13.09 -11.95 -5.71
CA ILE A 446 13.57 -11.62 -7.06
C ILE A 446 12.71 -10.51 -7.68
N GLY A 447 11.37 -10.62 -7.58
CA GLY A 447 10.44 -9.62 -8.08
C GLY A 447 10.63 -8.26 -7.42
N SER A 448 10.79 -8.24 -6.10
CA SER A 448 11.07 -7.01 -5.31
C SER A 448 12.38 -6.34 -5.75
N ILE A 449 13.43 -7.12 -6.00
CA ILE A 449 14.70 -6.61 -6.52
C ILE A 449 14.49 -5.99 -7.91
N PHE A 450 13.76 -6.66 -8.81
CA PHE A 450 13.50 -6.12 -10.15
C PHE A 450 12.71 -4.81 -10.12
N HIS A 451 11.65 -4.72 -9.31
CA HIS A 451 10.88 -3.48 -9.15
C HIS A 451 11.74 -2.35 -8.59
N SER A 452 12.45 -2.60 -7.50
CA SER A 452 13.29 -1.60 -6.85
C SER A 452 14.41 -1.11 -7.77
N LEU A 453 15.14 -2.03 -8.41
CA LEU A 453 16.18 -1.66 -9.37
C LEU A 453 15.63 -0.92 -10.59
N ASN A 454 14.42 -1.26 -11.04
CA ASN A 454 13.80 -0.59 -12.18
C ASN A 454 13.44 0.86 -11.84
N MET A 455 12.85 1.09 -10.66
CA MET A 455 12.50 2.43 -10.19
C MET A 455 13.75 3.26 -9.90
N VAL A 456 14.71 2.70 -9.16
CA VAL A 456 15.97 3.39 -8.82
C VAL A 456 16.76 3.77 -10.07
N THR A 457 16.99 2.81 -10.98
CA THR A 457 17.73 3.10 -12.22
C THR A 457 16.96 4.04 -13.13
N GLY A 458 15.62 3.97 -13.14
CA GLY A 458 14.77 4.88 -13.89
C GLY A 458 14.89 6.34 -13.43
N MET A 459 15.02 6.59 -12.13
CA MET A 459 15.24 7.95 -11.60
C MET A 459 16.48 8.62 -12.19
N PHE A 460 17.53 7.85 -12.44
CA PHE A 460 18.79 8.39 -12.94
C PHE A 460 18.96 8.28 -14.45
N ARG A 461 18.42 7.21 -15.05
CA ARG A 461 18.69 6.82 -16.45
C ARG A 461 17.41 6.55 -17.27
N GLY A 462 16.23 6.70 -16.68
CA GLY A 462 14.96 6.55 -17.40
C GLY A 462 14.82 7.61 -18.46
N GLU A 463 14.11 7.29 -19.55
CA GLU A 463 13.79 8.21 -20.62
C GLU A 463 12.92 9.35 -20.07
N LEU A 464 13.23 10.59 -20.48
CA LEU A 464 12.46 11.77 -20.09
C LEU A 464 11.10 11.75 -20.78
N ILE A 465 10.06 12.06 -20.03
CA ILE A 465 8.71 12.19 -20.56
C ILE A 465 8.56 13.57 -21.18
N SER A 466 8.17 13.62 -22.44
CA SER A 466 7.82 14.88 -23.09
C SER A 466 6.54 15.47 -22.45
N GLN A 467 6.43 16.78 -22.38
CA GLN A 467 5.23 17.42 -21.83
C GLN A 467 3.94 16.99 -22.54
N LYS A 468 4.02 16.75 -23.85
CA LYS A 468 2.90 16.28 -24.65
C LYS A 468 2.47 14.85 -24.25
N SER A 469 3.42 13.97 -23.98
CA SER A 469 3.18 12.61 -23.52
C SER A 469 2.57 12.58 -22.12
N VAL A 470 3.03 13.46 -21.23
CA VAL A 470 2.49 13.60 -19.87
C VAL A 470 1.07 14.14 -19.90
N LYS A 471 0.75 15.08 -20.78
CA LYS A 471 -0.63 15.58 -20.96
C LYS A 471 -1.59 14.49 -21.38
N SER A 472 -1.16 13.58 -22.27
CA SER A 472 -2.00 12.49 -22.74
C SER A 472 -2.16 11.35 -21.73
N SER A 473 -1.20 11.19 -20.81
CA SER A 473 -1.24 10.14 -19.79
C SER A 473 -1.90 10.57 -18.47
N SER A 474 -1.91 11.84 -18.16
CA SER A 474 -2.58 12.36 -16.97
C SER A 474 -4.03 12.68 -17.27
N ILE A 475 -4.89 11.68 -17.27
CA ILE A 475 -6.31 11.95 -17.11
C ILE A 475 -6.46 12.63 -15.76
N SER A 476 -7.03 13.78 -15.83
CA SER A 476 -7.17 14.65 -14.70
C SER A 476 -8.02 14.00 -13.63
N VAL A 477 -7.49 14.00 -12.44
CA VAL A 477 -8.23 13.60 -11.25
C VAL A 477 -9.51 14.42 -11.06
N GLU A 478 -9.57 15.61 -11.62
CA GLU A 478 -10.77 16.45 -11.61
C GLU A 478 -11.94 15.81 -12.34
N SER A 479 -11.67 14.96 -13.33
CA SER A 479 -12.71 14.19 -14.02
C SER A 479 -13.52 13.29 -13.08
N TYR A 480 -13.02 12.93 -11.90
CA TYR A 480 -13.79 12.21 -10.89
C TYR A 480 -15.09 12.89 -10.50
N PHE A 481 -15.10 14.21 -10.50
CA PHE A 481 -16.27 14.99 -10.13
C PHE A 481 -17.24 15.20 -11.28
N LEU A 482 -16.77 14.95 -12.49
CA LEU A 482 -17.53 15.18 -13.71
C LEU A 482 -18.29 13.92 -14.14
N VAL A 483 -17.88 12.74 -13.69
CA VAL A 483 -18.45 11.47 -14.13
C VAL A 483 -19.66 11.08 -13.29
N SER A 484 -20.78 10.90 -13.94
CA SER A 484 -21.97 10.28 -13.33
C SER A 484 -21.73 8.79 -13.12
N PRO A 485 -22.22 8.21 -12.01
CA PRO A 485 -22.16 6.77 -11.79
C PRO A 485 -22.77 6.00 -12.95
N MET A 486 -22.03 5.08 -13.54
CA MET A 486 -22.55 4.23 -14.60
C MET A 486 -23.01 2.89 -14.05
N THR A 487 -24.08 2.37 -14.61
CA THR A 487 -24.52 1.02 -14.30
C THR A 487 -23.57 0.00 -14.97
N VAL A 488 -23.30 -1.11 -14.28
CA VAL A 488 -22.49 -2.22 -14.82
C VAL A 488 -23.00 -2.67 -16.19
N ARG A 489 -24.34 -2.67 -16.37
CA ARG A 489 -24.97 -3.03 -17.64
C ARG A 489 -24.54 -2.09 -18.79
N ARG A 490 -24.46 -0.78 -18.54
CA ARG A 490 -24.07 0.20 -19.55
C ARG A 490 -22.58 0.04 -19.91
N ILE A 491 -21.74 -0.20 -18.92
CA ILE A 491 -20.31 -0.46 -19.14
C ILE A 491 -20.11 -1.75 -19.94
N LEU A 492 -20.83 -2.82 -19.61
CA LEU A 492 -20.79 -4.07 -20.36
C LEU A 492 -21.29 -3.92 -21.80
N ALA A 493 -22.29 -3.07 -22.03
CA ALA A 493 -22.81 -2.79 -23.35
C ALA A 493 -21.87 -1.91 -24.20
N SER A 494 -21.09 -1.03 -23.58
CA SER A 494 -20.14 -0.15 -24.29
C SER A 494 -18.82 -0.84 -24.72
N GLY A 495 -18.63 -2.10 -24.39
CA GLY A 495 -17.39 -2.82 -24.72
C GLY A 495 -16.28 -2.62 -23.68
N ALA A 496 -15.03 -2.79 -24.10
CA ALA A 496 -13.88 -2.73 -23.21
C ALA A 496 -13.38 -1.30 -22.96
N SER A 497 -13.69 -0.34 -23.82
CA SER A 497 -13.33 1.06 -23.66
C SER A 497 -14.44 1.81 -22.94
N LEU A 498 -14.07 2.60 -21.95
CA LEU A 498 -14.93 3.65 -21.41
C LEU A 498 -14.83 4.81 -22.42
N ASP A 499 -15.68 4.75 -23.44
CA ASP A 499 -15.75 5.82 -24.44
C ASP A 499 -16.20 7.14 -23.83
N THR A 500 -16.03 8.21 -24.58
CA THR A 500 -16.44 9.57 -24.25
C THR A 500 -17.89 9.71 -23.84
N GLU A 501 -18.75 8.76 -24.20
CA GLU A 501 -20.14 8.67 -23.71
C GLU A 501 -20.25 8.40 -22.20
N VAL A 502 -19.18 7.91 -21.57
CA VAL A 502 -19.11 7.67 -20.13
C VAL A 502 -18.86 8.97 -19.35
N TYR A 503 -18.28 9.94 -20.01
CA TYR A 503 -17.93 11.21 -19.40
C TYR A 503 -19.13 12.14 -19.47
N PRO A 504 -19.51 12.80 -18.36
CA PRO A 504 -20.48 13.87 -18.43
C PRO A 504 -19.95 14.96 -19.36
N THR A 505 -20.78 15.39 -20.26
CA THR A 505 -20.52 16.60 -21.05
C THR A 505 -20.55 17.80 -20.11
N GLU A 506 -19.87 18.87 -20.46
CA GLU A 506 -19.96 20.14 -19.70
C GLU A 506 -21.41 20.64 -19.57
N GLU A 507 -22.31 20.21 -20.44
CA GLU A 507 -23.74 20.45 -20.36
C GLU A 507 -24.36 19.89 -19.07
N ASP A 508 -23.90 18.73 -18.61
CA ASP A 508 -24.35 18.13 -17.34
C ASP A 508 -23.95 18.95 -16.10
N ASN A 509 -22.97 19.82 -16.25
CA ASN A 509 -22.46 20.70 -15.22
C ASN A 509 -22.75 22.19 -15.50
N GLY A 510 -23.49 22.50 -16.59
CA GLY A 510 -23.82 23.86 -16.99
C GLY A 510 -22.65 24.67 -17.55
N LYS A 511 -21.63 24.04 -18.08
CA LYS A 511 -20.40 24.68 -18.55
C LYS A 511 -19.95 24.28 -19.96
N GLY A 512 -20.81 23.90 -20.89
CA GLY A 512 -20.39 23.57 -22.26
C GLY A 512 -19.65 22.21 -22.39
N SER A 513 -19.68 21.59 -23.53
CA SER A 513 -19.36 20.17 -23.66
C SER A 513 -17.87 19.84 -23.80
N ALA A 514 -17.30 19.15 -22.85
CA ALA A 514 -16.10 18.35 -23.10
C ALA A 514 -16.52 17.00 -23.69
N THR A 515 -16.38 16.87 -25.01
CA THR A 515 -16.87 15.70 -25.74
C THR A 515 -15.84 14.61 -25.94
N SER A 516 -14.58 14.83 -25.55
CA SER A 516 -13.52 13.84 -25.72
C SER A 516 -12.58 13.80 -24.52
N LEU A 517 -12.01 12.63 -24.29
CA LEU A 517 -10.97 12.40 -23.28
C LEU A 517 -9.79 13.37 -23.45
N GLU A 518 -9.46 13.70 -24.70
CA GLU A 518 -8.42 14.67 -25.05
C GLU A 518 -8.77 16.08 -24.58
N GLN A 519 -10.02 16.51 -24.73
CA GLN A 519 -10.47 17.81 -24.26
C GLN A 519 -10.49 17.90 -22.74
N LEU A 520 -10.87 16.82 -22.04
CA LEU A 520 -10.79 16.74 -20.59
C LEU A 520 -9.33 16.73 -20.11
N SER A 521 -8.44 16.05 -20.82
CA SER A 521 -7.00 16.02 -20.49
C SER A 521 -6.31 17.36 -20.73
N GLU A 522 -6.78 18.14 -21.72
CA GLU A 522 -6.23 19.47 -21.99
C GLU A 522 -6.72 20.56 -21.01
N SER A 523 -7.93 20.41 -20.46
CA SER A 523 -8.55 21.44 -19.65
C SER A 523 -8.24 21.36 -18.16
N SER A 524 -7.80 20.22 -17.66
CA SER A 524 -8.05 19.96 -16.26
C SER A 524 -6.86 19.87 -15.34
N ILE A 525 -5.70 19.40 -15.67
CA ILE A 525 -4.53 19.51 -14.76
C ILE A 525 -3.30 19.86 -15.56
N PRO A 526 -2.51 20.82 -15.09
CA PRO A 526 -1.23 21.03 -15.71
C PRO A 526 -0.43 19.71 -15.69
N PRO A 527 0.20 19.33 -16.80
CA PRO A 527 1.05 18.16 -16.87
C PRO A 527 2.05 18.19 -15.73
N THR A 528 2.52 17.04 -15.32
CA THR A 528 3.61 16.94 -14.36
C THR A 528 4.76 17.83 -14.85
N LYS A 529 5.06 18.86 -14.07
CA LYS A 529 6.05 19.83 -14.49
C LYS A 529 7.42 19.29 -14.12
N LEU A 530 8.28 19.15 -15.11
CA LEU A 530 9.72 19.12 -14.87
C LEU A 530 10.14 20.50 -14.36
N TYR A 531 11.03 20.53 -13.39
CA TYR A 531 11.49 21.80 -12.79
C TYR A 531 12.96 22.03 -13.12
N VAL A 532 13.27 23.28 -13.46
CA VAL A 532 14.64 23.74 -13.70
C VAL A 532 15.06 24.67 -12.59
N ARG A 533 16.25 24.45 -12.09
CA ARG A 533 16.86 25.32 -11.09
C ARG A 533 17.46 26.58 -11.75
N TYR A 534 17.14 27.73 -11.24
CA TYR A 534 17.71 29.00 -11.70
C TYR A 534 18.00 29.92 -10.54
N LYS A 535 18.86 30.90 -10.77
CA LYS A 535 19.26 31.85 -9.75
C LYS A 535 18.47 33.13 -9.91
N LYS A 536 17.66 33.49 -8.90
CA LYS A 536 16.93 34.75 -8.83
C LYS A 536 17.39 35.53 -7.61
N GLU A 537 17.86 36.78 -7.83
CA GLU A 537 18.34 37.68 -6.76
C GLU A 537 19.40 37.06 -5.82
N GLY A 538 20.29 36.26 -6.40
CA GLY A 538 21.35 35.61 -5.63
C GLY A 538 20.94 34.29 -4.94
N LYS A 539 19.64 33.99 -4.87
CA LYS A 539 19.12 32.72 -4.29
C LYS A 539 18.75 31.77 -5.40
N TRP A 540 19.00 30.47 -5.15
CA TRP A 540 18.56 29.39 -6.03
C TRP A 540 17.07 29.14 -5.84
N THR A 541 16.32 29.17 -6.94
CA THR A 541 14.87 28.91 -6.98
C THR A 541 14.55 27.92 -8.11
N TRP A 542 13.36 27.35 -8.08
CA TRP A 542 12.87 26.40 -9.06
C TRP A 542 11.76 27.02 -9.89
N ARG A 543 11.76 26.78 -11.19
CA ARG A 543 10.65 27.08 -12.09
C ARG A 543 10.25 25.84 -12.89
N PRO A 544 9.01 25.75 -13.37
CA PRO A 544 8.65 24.73 -14.35
C PRO A 544 9.56 24.83 -15.56
N ALA A 545 10.02 23.66 -16.06
CA ALA A 545 10.76 23.58 -17.31
C ALA A 545 9.85 23.93 -18.49
N ASP A 546 10.35 24.70 -19.43
CA ASP A 546 9.72 24.90 -20.74
C ASP A 546 10.29 23.91 -21.78
N ASP A 547 9.71 23.92 -22.98
CA ASP A 547 10.11 22.99 -24.06
C ASP A 547 11.58 23.17 -24.44
N THR A 548 12.10 24.38 -24.38
CA THR A 548 13.52 24.69 -24.64
C THR A 548 14.47 24.10 -23.61
N ASP A 549 14.08 24.08 -22.34
CA ASP A 549 14.86 23.44 -21.27
C ASP A 549 14.90 21.92 -21.47
N ILE A 550 13.79 21.33 -21.91
CA ILE A 550 13.67 19.89 -22.15
C ILE A 550 14.51 19.49 -23.36
N ASP A 551 14.40 20.22 -24.47
CA ASP A 551 15.19 19.97 -25.69
C ASP A 551 16.68 20.08 -25.44
N LYS A 552 17.10 21.09 -24.68
CA LYS A 552 18.50 21.25 -24.27
C LYS A 552 19.00 20.08 -23.45
N TYR A 553 18.21 19.62 -22.50
CA TYR A 553 18.56 18.46 -21.68
C TYR A 553 18.64 17.17 -22.51
N MET A 554 17.71 16.97 -23.44
CA MET A 554 17.71 15.81 -24.35
C MET A 554 18.92 15.84 -25.28
N SER A 555 19.28 17.01 -25.82
CA SER A 555 20.46 17.16 -26.68
C SER A 555 21.78 16.91 -25.94
N GLU A 556 21.84 17.23 -24.63
CA GLU A 556 23.01 16.99 -23.78
C GLU A 556 23.15 15.51 -23.36
N GLN A 557 22.06 14.73 -23.39
CA GLN A 557 22.06 13.28 -23.07
C GLN A 557 22.32 12.41 -24.31
N GLY A 558 22.08 12.93 -25.51
CA GLY A 558 22.32 12.20 -26.77
C GLY A 558 23.78 12.21 -27.26
N ASN A 559 24.66 12.86 -26.52
CA ASN A 559 26.11 12.84 -26.68
C ASN A 559 26.69 12.13 -25.44
#